data_03b3e30e4a939a0bb603cc888d6076c7
#
_entry.id   03b3e30e4a939a0bb603cc888d6076c7
#
_cell.length_a   1.000
_cell.length_b   1.000
_cell.length_c   1.000
_cell.angle_alpha   90.00
_cell.angle_beta   90.00
_cell.angle_gamma   90.00
#
_symmetry.space_group_name_H-M   'P 1'
#
loop_
_entity.id
_entity.type
_entity.pdbx_description
1 polymer ?
#
loop_
_entity_poly.entity_id
_entity_poly.type
_entity_poly.pdbx_seq_one_letter_code
_entity_poly.pdbx_strand_id
1 'polypeptide(L)'
;IVDICCAQLKLAQQLQARSDGQIQICTSLEQIQACQKNQQLTIVLHLEGAEFLAIEPDLLDVFYEAGLRSIGPLWNRKSLFGDGLNVSFPHSPDTGFGLTTQG
;
A
#
# COMPACT_ATOMS: atom_id res chain seq x y z
N ILE A 1 2.13 7.33 11.99
CA ILE A 1 1.78 6.77 10.66
C ILE A 1 1.94 5.26 10.67
N VAL A 2 3.07 4.71 11.09
CA VAL A 2 3.32 3.26 11.16
C VAL A 2 2.23 2.53 11.94
N ASP A 3 1.86 3.02 13.11
CA ASP A 3 0.80 2.41 13.94
C ASP A 3 -0.54 2.35 13.21
N ILE A 4 -0.87 3.37 12.43
CA ILE A 4 -2.10 3.40 11.62
C ILE A 4 -2.04 2.34 10.51
N CYS A 5 -0.92 2.25 9.81
CA CYS A 5 -0.72 1.23 8.77
C CYS A 5 -0.81 -0.19 9.35
N CYS A 6 -0.19 -0.43 10.50
CA CYS A 6 -0.28 -1.70 11.22
C CYS A 6 -1.72 -2.02 11.65
N ALA A 7 -2.46 -1.03 12.12
CA ALA A 7 -3.86 -1.20 12.50
C ALA A 7 -4.75 -1.57 11.30
N GLN A 8 -4.55 -0.91 10.16
CA GLN A 8 -5.27 -1.21 8.91
C GLN A 8 -4.94 -2.61 8.37
N LEU A 9 -3.65 -2.99 8.40
CA LEU A 9 -3.22 -4.34 8.02
C LEU A 9 -3.89 -5.40 8.90
N LYS A 10 -3.89 -5.19 10.22
CA LYS A 10 -4.56 -6.08 11.17
C LYS A 10 -6.06 -6.18 10.89
N LEU A 11 -6.70 -5.06 10.53
CA LEU A 11 -8.12 -5.06 10.17
C LEU A 11 -8.38 -5.91 8.93
N ALA A 12 -7.56 -5.79 7.88
CA ALA A 12 -7.68 -6.62 6.68
C ALA A 12 -7.54 -8.12 7.00
N GLN A 13 -6.57 -8.48 7.84
CA GLN A 13 -6.37 -9.87 8.30
C GLN A 13 -7.58 -10.37 9.12
N GLN A 14 -8.16 -9.52 9.97
CA GLN A 14 -9.37 -9.87 10.73
C GLN A 14 -10.59 -10.07 9.83
N LEU A 15 -10.74 -9.23 8.79
CA LEU A 15 -11.81 -9.40 7.80
C LEU A 15 -11.69 -10.74 7.09
N GLN A 16 -10.49 -11.11 6.64
CA GLN A 16 -10.25 -12.43 6.06
C GLN A 16 -10.62 -13.55 7.04
N ALA A 17 -10.11 -13.49 8.26
CA ALA A 17 -10.33 -14.53 9.27
C ALA A 17 -11.82 -14.74 9.63
N ARG A 18 -12.61 -13.65 9.59
CA ARG A 18 -14.04 -13.67 9.94
C ARG A 18 -14.97 -13.93 8.76
N SER A 19 -14.43 -13.99 7.55
CA SER A 19 -15.24 -14.06 6.33
C SER A 19 -15.75 -15.45 5.99
N ASP A 20 -15.40 -16.47 6.76
CA ASP A 20 -15.72 -17.87 6.45
C ASP A 20 -15.27 -18.28 5.03
N GLY A 21 -14.06 -17.88 4.66
CA GLY A 21 -13.46 -18.19 3.37
C GLY A 21 -13.96 -17.34 2.19
N GLN A 22 -14.78 -16.33 2.44
CA GLN A 22 -15.31 -15.48 1.35
C GLN A 22 -14.34 -14.35 0.95
N ILE A 23 -13.41 -13.98 1.82
CA ILE A 23 -12.41 -12.93 1.59
C ILE A 23 -11.02 -13.54 1.70
N GLN A 24 -10.16 -13.24 0.72
CA GLN A 24 -8.78 -13.71 0.70
C GLN A 24 -7.82 -12.56 0.40
N ILE A 25 -6.83 -12.37 1.27
CA ILE A 25 -5.67 -11.53 0.97
C ILE A 25 -4.75 -12.34 0.06
N CYS A 26 -4.48 -11.81 -1.13
CA CYS A 26 -3.68 -12.48 -2.16
C CYS A 26 -2.34 -11.79 -2.32
N THR A 27 -1.28 -12.60 -2.43
CA THR A 27 0.10 -12.16 -2.60
C THR A 27 0.73 -12.65 -3.91
N SER A 28 -0.01 -13.40 -4.72
CA SER A 28 0.42 -13.90 -6.02
C SER A 28 -0.73 -13.93 -7.04
N LEU A 29 -0.37 -13.99 -8.32
CA LEU A 29 -1.34 -14.11 -9.41
C LEU A 29 -2.15 -15.41 -9.31
N GLU A 30 -1.50 -16.50 -8.95
CA GLU A 30 -2.14 -17.81 -8.79
C GLU A 30 -3.24 -17.77 -7.72
N GLN A 31 -2.98 -17.08 -6.61
CA GLN A 31 -3.99 -16.88 -5.56
C GLN A 31 -5.17 -16.05 -6.05
N ILE A 32 -4.91 -14.98 -6.81
CA ILE A 32 -5.96 -14.14 -7.40
C ILE A 32 -6.84 -14.98 -8.34
N GLN A 33 -6.23 -15.75 -9.22
CA GLN A 33 -6.95 -16.63 -10.15
C GLN A 33 -7.78 -17.69 -9.42
N ALA A 34 -7.24 -18.27 -8.37
CA ALA A 34 -7.97 -19.24 -7.53
C ALA A 34 -9.18 -18.57 -6.86
N CYS A 35 -9.03 -17.35 -6.33
CA CYS A 35 -10.15 -16.60 -5.74
C CYS A 35 -11.26 -16.31 -6.76
N GLN A 36 -10.89 -15.90 -7.98
CA GLN A 36 -11.85 -15.66 -9.05
C GLN A 36 -12.64 -16.94 -9.40
N LYS A 37 -11.93 -18.06 -9.53
CA LYS A 37 -12.57 -19.36 -9.80
C LYS A 37 -13.51 -19.80 -8.68
N ASN A 38 -13.16 -19.51 -7.42
CA ASN A 38 -13.92 -19.88 -6.24
C ASN A 38 -14.94 -18.81 -5.84
N GLN A 39 -15.10 -17.75 -6.62
CA GLN A 39 -16.01 -16.63 -6.34
C GLN A 39 -15.74 -15.97 -4.98
N GLN A 40 -14.48 -15.87 -4.58
CA GLN A 40 -14.03 -15.19 -3.38
C GLN A 40 -13.69 -13.73 -3.68
N LEU A 41 -13.91 -12.84 -2.71
CA LEU A 41 -13.43 -11.47 -2.77
C LEU A 41 -11.91 -11.46 -2.56
N THR A 42 -11.19 -10.87 -3.50
CA THR A 42 -9.73 -10.74 -3.46
C THR A 42 -9.34 -9.39 -2.86
N ILE A 43 -8.43 -9.41 -1.90
CA ILE A 43 -7.75 -8.21 -1.38
C ILE A 43 -6.29 -8.28 -1.82
N VAL A 44 -5.80 -7.23 -2.50
CA VAL A 44 -4.37 -6.97 -2.71
C VAL A 44 -4.00 -5.76 -1.85
N LEU A 45 -3.10 -5.95 -0.91
CA LEU A 45 -2.71 -4.88 0.01
C LEU A 45 -1.83 -3.85 -0.73
N HIS A 46 -2.21 -2.59 -0.62
CA HIS A 46 -1.54 -1.44 -1.19
C HIS A 46 -1.20 -0.43 -0.10
N LEU A 47 -0.01 0.13 -0.16
CA LEU A 47 0.44 1.25 0.68
C LEU A 47 0.48 2.52 -0.17
N GLU A 48 -0.35 3.49 0.15
CA GLU A 48 -0.32 4.81 -0.49
C GLU A 48 0.43 5.80 0.39
N GLY A 49 1.56 6.28 -0.13
CA GLY A 49 2.52 7.09 0.61
C GLY A 49 3.50 6.22 1.41
N ALA A 50 4.77 6.50 1.26
CA ALA A 50 5.84 5.69 1.86
C ALA A 50 6.80 6.54 2.71
N GLU A 51 6.36 7.70 3.18
CA GLU A 51 7.23 8.67 3.85
C GLU A 51 7.94 8.09 5.07
N PHE A 52 7.30 7.18 5.80
CA PHE A 52 7.91 6.56 6.97
C PHE A 52 9.07 5.61 6.63
N LEU A 53 9.11 5.04 5.42
CA LEU A 53 10.23 4.21 4.97
C LEU A 53 11.52 5.01 4.77
N ALA A 54 11.43 6.33 4.68
CA ALA A 54 12.60 7.20 4.68
C ALA A 54 13.34 7.21 6.04
N ILE A 55 12.61 6.90 7.11
CA ILE A 55 13.13 6.88 8.49
C ILE A 55 13.46 5.43 8.89
N GLU A 56 12.60 4.50 8.52
CA GLU A 56 12.68 3.08 8.91
C GLU A 56 12.54 2.19 7.66
N PRO A 57 13.56 2.11 6.79
CA PRO A 57 13.48 1.36 5.52
C PRO A 57 13.24 -0.14 5.72
N ASP A 58 13.70 -0.73 6.82
CA ASP A 58 13.52 -2.15 7.13
C ASP A 58 12.04 -2.53 7.33
N LEU A 59 11.18 -1.55 7.55
CA LEU A 59 9.72 -1.79 7.62
C LEU A 59 9.13 -2.27 6.28
N LEU A 60 9.78 -2.01 5.16
CA LEU A 60 9.31 -2.52 3.87
C LEU A 60 9.27 -4.05 3.87
N ASP A 61 10.33 -4.70 4.36
CA ASP A 61 10.38 -6.15 4.47
C ASP A 61 9.31 -6.68 5.42
N VAL A 62 9.10 -6.02 6.56
CA VAL A 62 8.05 -6.39 7.51
C VAL A 62 6.66 -6.31 6.86
N PHE A 63 6.36 -5.24 6.14
CA PHE A 63 5.08 -5.10 5.43
C PHE A 63 4.94 -6.10 4.28
N TYR A 64 6.03 -6.38 3.56
CA TYR A 64 6.04 -7.38 2.50
C TYR A 64 5.73 -8.78 3.05
N GLU A 65 6.38 -9.19 4.13
CA GLU A 65 6.10 -10.46 4.81
C GLU A 65 4.66 -10.53 5.35
N ALA A 66 4.12 -9.40 5.77
CA ALA A 66 2.73 -9.29 6.20
C ALA A 66 1.69 -9.30 5.04
N GLY A 67 2.15 -9.36 3.79
CA GLY A 67 1.30 -9.50 2.61
C GLY A 67 1.18 -8.27 1.71
N LEU A 68 1.91 -7.17 1.98
CA LEU A 68 1.94 -6.01 1.09
C LEU A 68 2.51 -6.40 -0.28
N ARG A 69 1.85 -5.99 -1.37
CA ARG A 69 2.29 -6.29 -2.74
C ARG A 69 2.24 -5.11 -3.69
N SER A 70 1.81 -3.97 -3.21
CA SER A 70 1.74 -2.75 -4.01
C SER A 70 2.07 -1.54 -3.15
N ILE A 71 2.78 -0.59 -3.72
CA ILE A 71 3.17 0.64 -3.04
C ILE A 71 3.11 1.81 -4.02
N GLY A 72 2.52 2.92 -3.58
CA GLY A 72 2.63 4.22 -4.19
C GLY A 72 3.58 5.07 -3.35
N PRO A 73 4.82 5.31 -3.77
CA PRO A 73 5.82 6.00 -2.93
C PRO A 73 5.44 7.45 -2.62
N LEU A 74 4.62 8.04 -3.46
CA LEU A 74 4.22 9.45 -3.38
C LEU A 74 2.73 9.61 -3.64
N TRP A 75 2.13 10.60 -2.99
CA TRP A 75 0.84 11.15 -3.38
C TRP A 75 0.90 12.68 -3.41
N ASN A 76 0.53 13.35 -2.33
CA ASN A 76 0.38 14.81 -2.31
C ASN A 76 1.61 15.53 -1.77
N ARG A 77 2.26 14.99 -0.76
CA ARG A 77 3.37 15.64 -0.05
C ARG A 77 4.72 15.23 -0.60
N LYS A 78 5.66 16.18 -0.60
CA LYS A 78 7.07 15.90 -0.88
C LYS A 78 7.65 14.99 0.20
N SER A 79 8.46 14.04 -0.24
CA SER A 79 9.18 13.09 0.65
C SER A 79 10.61 12.89 0.16
N LEU A 80 11.38 12.03 0.86
CA LEU A 80 12.69 11.58 0.39
C LEU A 80 12.62 10.92 -0.99
N PHE A 81 11.50 10.28 -1.32
CA PHE A 81 11.33 9.51 -2.54
C PHE A 81 10.94 10.35 -3.76
N GLY A 82 10.49 11.57 -3.56
CA GLY A 82 10.16 12.45 -4.67
C GLY A 82 9.27 13.64 -4.31
N ASP A 83 8.87 14.37 -5.35
CA ASP A 83 7.95 15.47 -5.24
C ASP A 83 6.51 14.98 -5.34
N GLY A 84 5.67 15.31 -4.37
CA GLY A 84 4.25 15.03 -4.40
C GLY A 84 3.50 15.97 -5.35
N LEU A 85 2.21 15.68 -5.56
CA LEU A 85 1.35 16.51 -6.43
C LEU A 85 1.09 17.90 -5.85
N ASN A 86 1.24 18.08 -4.53
CA ASN A 86 0.97 19.33 -3.83
C ASN A 86 -0.37 19.96 -4.28
N VAL A 87 -1.40 19.14 -4.31
CA VAL A 87 -2.73 19.50 -4.81
C VAL A 87 -3.28 20.67 -4.04
N SER A 88 -3.68 21.72 -4.76
CA SER A 88 -4.36 22.90 -4.20
C SER A 88 -5.49 23.34 -5.12
N PHE A 89 -6.61 23.72 -4.53
CA PHE A 89 -7.72 24.30 -5.26
C PHE A 89 -7.40 25.80 -5.61
N PRO A 90 -7.72 26.28 -6.85
CA PRO A 90 -8.40 25.59 -7.95
C PRO A 90 -7.45 24.89 -8.94
N HIS A 91 -6.15 24.93 -8.72
CA HIS A 91 -5.15 24.38 -9.63
C HIS A 91 -4.15 23.51 -8.88
N SER A 92 -3.73 22.42 -9.52
CA SER A 92 -2.57 21.65 -9.09
C SER A 92 -1.33 22.21 -9.81
N PRO A 93 -0.35 22.80 -9.08
CA PRO A 93 0.87 23.27 -9.72
C PRO A 93 1.70 22.11 -10.25
N ASP A 94 2.50 22.38 -11.26
CA ASP A 94 3.59 21.49 -11.64
C ASP A 94 4.67 21.56 -10.54
N THR A 95 4.92 20.45 -9.84
CA THR A 95 5.66 20.47 -8.57
C THR A 95 7.04 19.86 -8.64
N GLY A 96 7.53 19.45 -9.80
CA GLY A 96 8.91 19.02 -9.92
C GLY A 96 9.13 17.77 -10.78
N PHE A 97 10.22 17.06 -10.48
CA PHE A 97 10.80 16.06 -11.37
C PHE A 97 10.32 14.61 -11.11
N GLY A 98 9.36 14.42 -10.22
CA GLY A 98 8.88 13.08 -9.86
C GLY A 98 9.77 12.39 -8.83
N LEU A 99 10.13 11.14 -9.09
CA LEU A 99 10.94 10.36 -8.15
C LEU A 99 12.38 10.86 -8.04
N THR A 100 12.93 10.80 -6.82
CA THR A 100 14.36 10.99 -6.56
C THR A 100 15.15 9.73 -6.90
N THR A 101 16.48 9.80 -6.75
CA THR A 101 17.34 8.60 -6.88
C THR A 101 17.00 7.51 -5.84
N GLN A 102 16.50 7.89 -4.67
CA GLN A 102 16.05 6.97 -3.63
C GLN A 102 14.67 6.39 -3.91
N GLY A 103 13.82 7.12 -4.64
CA GLY A 103 12.50 6.66 -5.07
C GLY A 103 12.56 5.74 -6.27
#